data_07dc840b93580890f62503eef29b5db1
#
_entry.id   07dc840b93580890f62503eef29b5db1
#
_cell.length_a   1.000
_cell.length_b   1.000
_cell.length_c   1.000
_cell.angle_alpha   90.00
_cell.angle_beta   90.00
_cell.angle_gamma   90.00
#
_symmetry.space_group_name_H-M   'P 1'
#
loop_
_entity.id
_entity.type
_entity.pdbx_description
1 polymer ?
#
loop_
_entity_poly.entity_id
_entity_poly.type
_entity_poly.pdbx_seq_one_letter_code
_entity_poly.pdbx_strand_id
1 'polypeptide(L)'
;PVGSVLVGSQEFINKAHRWRKMFGGGWRQAGVLAAAALYTLDHHIDRLEEDHVRARRVAEAINAMDNFSVDLDAVQSNLVYVNCNIPAADVVTSLAEHGIDMFDLPYNRVRVAIHLHITDEDVERIIAAFAAQ
;
A
#
# COMPACT_ATOMS: atom_id res chain seq x y z
N PRO A 1 -10.28 5.97 5.69
CA PRO A 1 -11.04 4.98 6.45
C PRO A 1 -11.97 4.13 5.59
N VAL A 2 -12.33 4.58 4.39
CA VAL A 2 -13.03 3.80 3.36
C VAL A 2 -12.31 4.00 2.06
N GLY A 3 -12.12 2.93 1.30
CA GLY A 3 -11.24 3.00 0.16
C GLY A 3 -11.75 2.40 -1.12
N SER A 4 -12.96 1.87 -1.20
CA SER A 4 -13.44 1.22 -2.41
C SER A 4 -14.75 1.80 -2.90
N VAL A 5 -14.75 2.22 -4.17
CA VAL A 5 -15.95 2.67 -4.89
C VAL A 5 -16.16 1.76 -6.09
N LEU A 6 -17.33 1.14 -6.17
CA LEU A 6 -17.69 0.30 -7.29
C LEU A 6 -18.37 1.14 -8.38
N VAL A 7 -17.87 1.06 -9.58
CA VAL A 7 -18.41 1.75 -10.77
C VAL A 7 -18.73 0.74 -11.86
N GLY A 8 -19.67 1.07 -12.74
CA GLY A 8 -20.05 0.19 -13.86
C GLY A 8 -21.35 0.62 -14.54
N SER A 9 -21.89 -0.23 -15.41
CA SER A 9 -23.17 0.03 -16.06
C SER A 9 -24.31 0.13 -15.05
N GLN A 10 -25.39 0.80 -15.41
CA GLN A 10 -26.56 0.96 -14.53
C GLN A 10 -27.14 -0.42 -14.12
N GLU A 11 -27.19 -1.37 -15.03
CA GLU A 11 -27.66 -2.73 -14.73
C GLU A 11 -26.76 -3.41 -13.68
N PHE A 12 -25.43 -3.31 -13.84
CA PHE A 12 -24.46 -3.85 -12.89
C PHE A 12 -24.61 -3.19 -11.52
N ILE A 13 -24.69 -1.86 -11.46
CA ILE A 13 -24.84 -1.13 -10.20
C ILE A 13 -26.16 -1.47 -9.51
N ASN A 14 -27.26 -1.63 -10.24
CA ASN A 14 -28.53 -2.06 -9.65
C ASN A 14 -28.44 -3.44 -8.98
N LYS A 15 -27.73 -4.39 -9.60
CA LYS A 15 -27.45 -5.70 -9.00
C LYS A 15 -26.52 -5.57 -7.78
N ALA A 16 -25.47 -4.74 -7.88
CA ALA A 16 -24.54 -4.49 -6.79
C ALA A 16 -25.21 -3.88 -5.55
N HIS A 17 -26.17 -2.97 -5.72
CA HIS A 17 -26.99 -2.41 -4.63
C HIS A 17 -27.71 -3.50 -3.82
N ARG A 18 -28.26 -4.49 -4.48
CA ARG A 18 -28.91 -5.63 -3.80
C ARG A 18 -27.89 -6.45 -3.02
N TRP A 19 -26.75 -6.81 -3.65
CA TRP A 19 -25.69 -7.56 -2.99
C TRP A 19 -25.11 -6.81 -1.79
N ARG A 20 -24.87 -5.52 -1.92
CA ARG A 20 -24.43 -4.65 -0.81
C ARG A 20 -25.37 -4.78 0.38
N LYS A 21 -26.68 -4.72 0.14
CA LYS A 21 -27.70 -4.85 1.20
C LYS A 21 -27.66 -6.24 1.85
N MET A 22 -27.54 -7.29 1.06
CA MET A 22 -27.51 -8.68 1.53
C MET A 22 -26.26 -8.97 2.39
N PHE A 23 -25.12 -8.40 2.06
CA PHE A 23 -23.89 -8.55 2.81
C PHE A 23 -23.73 -7.56 3.99
N GLY A 24 -24.78 -6.89 4.40
CA GLY A 24 -24.76 -5.99 5.55
C GLY A 24 -24.26 -4.56 5.26
N GLY A 25 -23.90 -4.22 4.02
CA GLY A 25 -23.43 -2.91 3.61
C GLY A 25 -24.51 -1.84 3.37
N GLY A 26 -25.73 -2.07 3.87
CA GLY A 26 -26.86 -1.17 3.71
C GLY A 26 -26.86 0.03 4.67
N TRP A 27 -25.75 0.66 4.85
CA TRP A 27 -25.53 1.74 5.77
C TRP A 27 -26.31 3.00 5.40
N ARG A 28 -27.02 3.59 6.39
CA ARG A 28 -27.91 4.73 6.15
C ARG A 28 -27.19 6.07 6.10
N GLN A 29 -26.17 6.27 6.95
CA GLN A 29 -25.40 7.52 7.06
C GLN A 29 -24.07 7.43 6.32
N ALA A 30 -24.08 6.91 5.09
CA ALA A 30 -22.89 6.76 4.26
C ALA A 30 -22.29 8.12 3.79
N GLY A 31 -23.02 9.22 3.95
CA GLY A 31 -22.58 10.55 3.52
C GLY A 31 -21.28 11.02 4.13
N VAL A 32 -20.99 10.67 5.39
CA VAL A 32 -19.70 11.01 6.05
C VAL A 32 -18.52 10.38 5.33
N LEU A 33 -18.63 9.09 4.96
CA LEU A 33 -17.59 8.39 4.20
C LEU A 33 -17.54 8.84 2.75
N ALA A 34 -18.70 9.10 2.14
CA ALA A 34 -18.77 9.59 0.78
C ALA A 34 -18.12 10.98 0.64
N ALA A 35 -18.27 11.85 1.64
CA ALA A 35 -17.60 13.15 1.67
C ALA A 35 -16.07 13.01 1.69
N ALA A 36 -15.53 12.08 2.49
CA ALA A 36 -14.11 11.80 2.50
C ALA A 36 -13.63 11.26 1.14
N ALA A 37 -14.41 10.39 0.49
CA ALA A 37 -14.10 9.86 -0.83
C ALA A 37 -14.12 10.95 -1.91
N LEU A 38 -15.11 11.86 -1.89
CA LEU A 38 -15.17 13.01 -2.80
C LEU A 38 -13.96 13.92 -2.60
N TYR A 39 -13.62 14.26 -1.37
CA TYR A 39 -12.43 15.06 -1.07
C TYR A 39 -11.15 14.42 -1.65
N THR A 40 -11.02 13.10 -1.51
CA THR A 40 -9.88 12.36 -2.07
C THR A 40 -9.84 12.44 -3.60
N LEU A 41 -10.98 12.30 -4.26
CA LEU A 41 -11.06 12.42 -5.72
C LEU A 41 -10.70 13.83 -6.21
N ASP A 42 -11.07 14.86 -5.45
CA ASP A 42 -10.82 16.26 -5.84
C ASP A 42 -9.38 16.71 -5.54
N HIS A 43 -8.68 16.08 -4.55
CA HIS A 43 -7.42 16.62 -4.03
C HIS A 43 -6.26 15.64 -4.01
N HIS A 44 -6.48 14.33 -4.14
CA HIS A 44 -5.43 13.34 -3.93
C HIS A 44 -5.04 12.54 -5.20
N ILE A 45 -5.76 12.70 -6.30
CA ILE A 45 -5.47 11.90 -7.51
C ILE A 45 -4.10 12.29 -8.08
N ASP A 46 -3.87 13.58 -8.32
CA ASP A 46 -2.64 14.04 -8.96
C ASP A 46 -1.38 13.73 -8.12
N ARG A 47 -1.52 13.77 -6.79
CA ARG A 47 -0.41 13.46 -5.89
C ARG A 47 -0.04 11.96 -5.78
N LEU A 48 -0.85 11.05 -6.33
CA LEU A 48 -0.50 9.61 -6.35
C LEU A 48 0.83 9.37 -7.07
N GLU A 49 1.22 10.23 -7.99
CA GLU A 49 2.52 10.17 -8.67
C GLU A 49 3.69 10.25 -7.66
N GLU A 50 3.56 11.06 -6.62
CA GLU A 50 4.59 11.15 -5.56
C GLU A 50 4.76 9.80 -4.84
N ASP A 51 3.64 9.13 -4.54
CA ASP A 51 3.68 7.81 -3.90
C ASP A 51 4.33 6.75 -4.82
N HIS A 52 4.06 6.83 -6.13
CA HIS A 52 4.66 5.93 -7.12
C HIS A 52 6.18 6.15 -7.25
N VAL A 53 6.63 7.41 -7.30
CA VAL A 53 8.06 7.75 -7.35
C VAL A 53 8.78 7.26 -6.10
N ARG A 54 8.20 7.48 -4.90
CA ARG A 54 8.76 7.00 -3.63
C ARG A 54 8.80 5.47 -3.58
N ALA A 55 7.73 4.80 -4.00
CA ALA A 55 7.69 3.33 -4.06
C ALA A 55 8.77 2.77 -5.01
N ARG A 56 8.94 3.38 -6.17
CA ARG A 56 9.97 3.00 -7.13
C ARG A 56 11.36 3.17 -6.56
N ARG A 57 11.64 4.30 -5.89
CA ARG A 57 12.92 4.57 -5.23
C ARG A 57 13.25 3.53 -4.16
N VAL A 58 12.28 3.20 -3.28
CA VAL A 58 12.42 2.16 -2.27
C VAL A 58 12.72 0.80 -2.92
N ALA A 59 11.97 0.45 -3.95
CA ALA A 59 12.12 -0.82 -4.66
C ALA A 59 13.51 -0.98 -5.28
N GLU A 60 14.00 0.05 -5.97
CA GLU A 60 15.33 0.04 -6.61
C GLU A 60 16.45 -0.06 -5.58
N ALA A 61 16.34 0.69 -4.48
CA ALA A 61 17.33 0.66 -3.42
C ALA A 61 17.40 -0.71 -2.75
N ILE A 62 16.25 -1.29 -2.39
CA ILE A 62 16.19 -2.62 -1.74
C ILE A 62 16.65 -3.71 -2.71
N ASN A 63 16.30 -3.63 -3.99
CA ASN A 63 16.71 -4.62 -4.99
C ASN A 63 18.24 -4.65 -5.25
N ALA A 64 18.95 -3.60 -4.86
CA ALA A 64 20.41 -3.54 -4.94
C ALA A 64 21.13 -4.18 -3.73
N MET A 65 20.39 -4.67 -2.73
CA MET A 65 20.93 -5.29 -1.51
C MET A 65 20.97 -6.81 -1.64
N ASP A 66 22.01 -7.46 -1.15
CA ASP A 66 22.25 -8.91 -1.34
C ASP A 66 21.16 -9.81 -0.73
N ASN A 67 20.55 -9.36 0.39
CA ASN A 67 19.55 -10.16 1.12
C ASN A 67 18.13 -10.03 0.57
N PHE A 68 17.92 -9.23 -0.47
CA PHE A 68 16.58 -8.90 -0.96
C PHE A 68 16.51 -8.95 -2.49
N SER A 69 15.30 -9.15 -3.00
CA SER A 69 15.00 -8.95 -4.42
C SER A 69 13.60 -8.41 -4.62
N VAL A 70 13.44 -7.55 -5.62
CA VAL A 70 12.17 -6.95 -5.99
C VAL A 70 11.96 -7.11 -7.50
N ASP A 71 10.80 -7.58 -7.90
CA ASP A 71 10.39 -7.51 -9.30
C ASP A 71 10.03 -6.04 -9.64
N LEU A 72 10.98 -5.32 -10.19
CA LEU A 72 10.82 -3.90 -10.50
C LEU A 72 9.73 -3.63 -11.55
N ASP A 73 9.44 -4.58 -12.42
CA ASP A 73 8.39 -4.43 -13.43
C ASP A 73 7.00 -4.57 -12.81
N ALA A 74 6.89 -5.26 -11.68
CA ALA A 74 5.66 -5.38 -10.91
C ALA A 74 5.36 -4.16 -10.03
N VAL A 75 6.31 -3.23 -9.85
CA VAL A 75 6.10 -1.99 -9.07
C VAL A 75 5.38 -0.96 -9.93
N GLN A 76 4.06 -1.08 -10.00
CA GLN A 76 3.17 -0.27 -10.85
C GLN A 76 2.40 0.81 -10.05
N SER A 77 2.51 0.77 -8.72
CA SER A 77 1.80 1.69 -7.83
C SER A 77 2.59 1.91 -6.54
N ASN A 78 1.91 2.11 -5.45
CA ASN A 78 2.46 2.40 -4.13
C ASN A 78 2.84 1.16 -3.31
N LEU A 79 2.74 -0.05 -3.85
CA LEU A 79 3.07 -1.29 -3.15
C LEU A 79 4.34 -1.92 -3.71
N VAL A 80 5.27 -2.27 -2.81
CA VAL A 80 6.51 -2.97 -3.14
C VAL A 80 6.53 -4.30 -2.40
N TYR A 81 6.60 -5.40 -3.15
CA TYR A 81 6.78 -6.75 -2.59
C TYR A 81 8.25 -7.12 -2.65
N VAL A 82 8.83 -7.35 -1.49
CA VAL A 82 10.25 -7.68 -1.33
C VAL A 82 10.37 -9.16 -0.99
N ASN A 83 11.09 -9.92 -1.81
CA ASN A 83 11.48 -11.29 -1.49
C ASN A 83 12.72 -11.23 -0.59
N CYS A 84 12.72 -12.01 0.48
CA CYS A 84 13.82 -12.06 1.44
C CYS A 84 14.63 -13.35 1.27
N ASN A 85 15.97 -13.26 1.22
CA ASN A 85 16.88 -14.41 1.25
C ASN A 85 17.18 -14.85 2.71
N ILE A 86 16.81 -14.01 3.68
CA ILE A 86 16.82 -14.27 5.13
C ILE A 86 15.37 -14.42 5.62
N PRO A 87 15.10 -14.97 6.81
CA PRO A 87 13.72 -15.12 7.29
C PRO A 87 12.96 -13.78 7.36
N ALA A 88 11.82 -13.68 6.69
CA ALA A 88 11.03 -12.46 6.65
C ALA A 88 10.55 -12.01 8.04
N ALA A 89 10.32 -12.95 8.96
CA ALA A 89 9.97 -12.64 10.34
C ALA A 89 11.09 -11.91 11.09
N ASP A 90 12.36 -12.27 10.82
CA ASP A 90 13.52 -11.61 11.40
C ASP A 90 13.67 -10.18 10.85
N VAL A 91 13.45 -10.02 9.55
CA VAL A 91 13.41 -8.70 8.88
C VAL A 91 12.36 -7.81 9.53
N VAL A 92 11.13 -8.30 9.69
CA VAL A 92 10.03 -7.56 10.33
C VAL A 92 10.40 -7.14 11.76
N THR A 93 11.00 -8.05 12.53
CA THR A 93 11.42 -7.78 13.91
C THR A 93 12.49 -6.68 13.96
N SER A 94 13.49 -6.77 13.11
CA SER A 94 14.56 -5.78 13.05
C SER A 94 14.05 -4.40 12.55
N LEU A 95 13.17 -4.37 11.55
CA LEU A 95 12.56 -3.12 11.06
C LEU A 95 11.72 -2.43 12.14
N ALA A 96 11.04 -3.20 13.00
CA ALA A 96 10.28 -2.66 14.13
C ALA A 96 11.17 -1.93 15.14
N GLU A 97 12.41 -2.36 15.35
CA GLU A 97 13.39 -1.66 16.19
C GLU A 97 13.75 -0.28 15.65
N HIS A 98 13.58 -0.07 14.34
CA HIS A 98 13.77 1.22 13.66
C HIS A 98 12.47 2.03 13.53
N GLY A 99 11.38 1.58 14.19
CA GLY A 99 10.06 2.21 14.14
C GLY A 99 9.34 2.03 12.81
N ILE A 100 9.63 0.94 12.09
CA ILE A 100 9.01 0.60 10.81
C ILE A 100 8.19 -0.67 11.00
N ASP A 101 6.86 -0.53 11.08
CA ASP A 101 5.94 -1.64 11.25
C ASP A 101 5.58 -2.25 9.90
N MET A 102 5.82 -3.54 9.77
CA MET A 102 5.48 -4.34 8.58
C MET A 102 4.90 -5.68 8.99
N PHE A 103 4.39 -6.41 8.00
CA PHE A 103 3.96 -7.79 8.16
C PHE A 103 4.76 -8.70 7.22
N ASP A 104 5.15 -9.86 7.73
CA ASP A 104 5.62 -10.95 6.87
C ASP A 104 4.46 -11.52 6.04
N LEU A 105 4.79 -11.96 4.86
CA LEU A 105 3.85 -12.52 3.91
C LEU A 105 4.27 -13.94 3.53
N PRO A 106 3.33 -14.77 3.03
CA PRO A 106 3.66 -16.05 2.45
C PRO A 106 4.83 -15.96 1.46
N TYR A 107 5.57 -17.05 1.32
CA TYR A 107 6.74 -17.17 0.43
C TYR A 107 7.93 -16.31 0.83
N ASN A 108 8.13 -16.10 2.14
CA ASN A 108 9.27 -15.37 2.71
C ASN A 108 9.40 -13.95 2.14
N ARG A 109 8.33 -13.19 2.19
CA ARG A 109 8.24 -11.83 1.65
C ARG A 109 7.82 -10.84 2.71
N VAL A 110 8.15 -9.58 2.48
CA VAL A 110 7.56 -8.43 3.17
C VAL A 110 6.94 -7.46 2.15
N ARG A 111 6.03 -6.60 2.60
CA ARG A 111 5.40 -5.60 1.75
C ARG A 111 5.57 -4.21 2.30
N VAL A 112 6.17 -3.34 1.52
CA VAL A 112 6.19 -1.90 1.77
C VAL A 112 4.95 -1.27 1.12
N ALA A 113 4.26 -0.40 1.85
CA ALA A 113 3.12 0.37 1.34
C ALA A 113 3.41 1.86 1.54
N ILE A 114 3.60 2.57 0.44
CA ILE A 114 3.79 4.02 0.44
C ILE A 114 2.42 4.70 0.37
N HIS A 115 2.24 5.77 1.10
CA HIS A 115 0.99 6.52 1.13
C HIS A 115 1.23 7.98 1.55
N LEU A 116 0.18 8.80 1.53
CA LEU A 116 0.19 10.24 1.81
C LEU A 116 1.06 10.70 2.99
N HIS A 117 1.17 9.89 4.03
CA HIS A 117 1.93 10.26 5.24
C HIS A 117 3.39 9.79 5.22
N ILE A 118 3.83 9.09 4.17
CA ILE A 118 5.22 8.68 4.00
C ILE A 118 5.97 9.80 3.27
N THR A 119 6.88 10.43 3.98
CA THR A 119 7.70 11.51 3.47
C THR A 119 8.97 10.99 2.78
N ASP A 120 9.71 11.87 2.12
CA ASP A 120 11.02 11.51 1.54
C ASP A 120 12.03 11.12 2.62
N GLU A 121 11.94 11.74 3.81
CA GLU A 121 12.76 11.37 4.97
C GLU A 121 12.41 9.95 5.48
N ASP A 122 11.14 9.58 5.50
CA ASP A 122 10.73 8.23 5.85
C ASP A 122 11.22 7.20 4.82
N VAL A 123 11.23 7.55 3.53
CA VAL A 123 11.82 6.71 2.47
C VAL A 123 13.29 6.43 2.74
N GLU A 124 14.09 7.44 3.11
CA GLU A 124 15.50 7.24 3.47
C GLU A 124 15.66 6.36 4.71
N ARG A 125 14.80 6.54 5.73
CA ARG A 125 14.78 5.68 6.91
C ARG A 125 14.46 4.23 6.59
N ILE A 126 13.48 4.01 5.70
CA ILE A 126 13.14 2.65 5.23
C ILE A 126 14.34 2.01 4.54
N ILE A 127 14.97 2.71 3.60
CA ILE A 127 16.13 2.22 2.85
C ILE A 127 17.29 1.90 3.81
N ALA A 128 17.60 2.80 4.74
CA ALA A 128 18.67 2.60 5.72
C ALA A 128 18.41 1.40 6.63
N ALA A 129 17.16 1.20 7.07
CA ALA A 129 16.79 0.09 7.93
C ALA A 129 16.88 -1.28 7.19
N PHE A 130 16.55 -1.34 5.91
CA PHE A 130 16.79 -2.53 5.09
C PHE A 130 18.27 -2.79 4.85
N ALA A 131 19.09 -1.75 4.67
CA ALA A 131 20.53 -1.88 4.48
C ALA A 131 21.28 -2.37 5.72
N ALA A 132 20.67 -2.31 6.89
CA ALA A 132 21.23 -2.80 8.16
C ALA A 132 20.97 -4.29 8.41
N GLN A 133 20.25 -5.00 7.50
CA GLN A 133 19.95 -6.45 7.60
C GLN A 133 21.11 -7.35 7.04
#